data_8f94c50eb74e5a4cc060773280b67167
#
_entry.id   8f94c50eb74e5a4cc060773280b67167
#
_cell.length_a   1.000
_cell.length_b   1.000
_cell.length_c   1.000
_cell.angle_alpha   90.00
_cell.angle_beta   90.00
_cell.angle_gamma   90.00
#
_symmetry.space_group_name_H-M   'P 1'
#
loop_
_entity.id
_entity.type
_entity.pdbx_description
1 polymer ?
#
loop_
_entity_poly.entity_id
_entity_poly.type
_entity_poly.pdbx_seq_one_letter_code
_entity_poly.pdbx_strand_id
1 'polypeptide(L)'
;MTLRSLFPSSVQGGSPALSARLCWMCCGLAAVLLLLVALPSFAAKKKTRRADAPKDKRVYLVHADRLRYDRYVNSEAQILNGKVQFRHSGASLYCDSAYFYEASNSFEAFGHVKMYQGDTLSLFSDYAFYDGNDELAMARYNVQLKNRTTTLYTDSLNFDRIYDNAYFFEGGKMVDGKTTLVSDWGEYNTDTKLAVFNFNVKMRSKDMYLTTDTLYYDTRTSMAEIVGPTDLISGKSHIYSERGYYDTKNDRARLLDRSVMTNQGKTLVGDSVWHDDKTGMSKAYYNVIYVDSVNKNKLTCDYGEYNSETGYAMCTNRAVSIDYSQRDSLFMHADTFKIYTFNINTDSVYRKIHAYNKVRAYRTDVQAVCDSLVYNSLDSCMTMYRDPIVWNHSQQLVGDEIQVFMKDSVVDHAHVIDNAFSVEELNDGESFNQISSKEMFAFFKQGAIDEAQAKENVLIVYYPVDEADSSFVGLNYTETSELRIFMENRKMKKIWMPKAEGTLYPMSQIPPEKKFLPGYAWYDYIRPRNRYDIFNWRAKKKEKKENE
;
A
#
# COMPACT_ATOMS: atom_id res chain seq x y z
N MET A 1 -12.76 -38.17 -5.36
CA MET A 1 -13.04 -38.67 -6.72
C MET A 1 -12.11 -37.97 -7.67
N THR A 2 -11.17 -38.71 -8.14
CA THR A 2 -10.09 -38.39 -9.09
C THR A 2 -10.62 -38.11 -10.49
N LEU A 3 -10.02 -37.16 -11.21
CA LEU A 3 -9.84 -37.29 -12.65
C LEU A 3 -8.61 -36.49 -13.12
N ARG A 4 -7.66 -37.30 -13.57
CA ARG A 4 -6.42 -37.00 -14.29
C ARG A 4 -6.70 -36.93 -15.80
N SER A 5 -5.75 -36.26 -16.48
CA SER A 5 -5.29 -36.47 -17.86
C SER A 5 -6.02 -35.78 -19.01
N LEU A 6 -5.23 -35.03 -19.79
CA LEU A 6 -4.98 -35.31 -21.21
C LEU A 6 -4.03 -34.27 -21.80
N PHE A 7 -2.77 -34.71 -21.99
CA PHE A 7 -1.89 -34.20 -23.05
C PHE A 7 -2.03 -35.10 -24.27
N PRO A 8 -1.75 -34.64 -25.47
CA PRO A 8 -0.93 -35.46 -26.36
C PRO A 8 0.33 -34.72 -26.87
N SER A 9 1.30 -35.60 -27.09
CA SER A 9 2.66 -35.41 -27.50
C SER A 9 2.83 -35.32 -29.03
N SER A 10 3.97 -34.67 -29.41
CA SER A 10 4.88 -34.95 -30.54
C SER A 10 4.46 -34.75 -32.01
N VAL A 11 5.33 -34.04 -32.76
CA VAL A 11 6.11 -34.63 -33.90
C VAL A 11 7.27 -33.70 -34.25
N GLN A 12 8.40 -34.34 -34.54
CA GLN A 12 9.71 -33.86 -34.98
C GLN A 12 9.73 -33.32 -36.41
N GLY A 13 10.76 -32.50 -36.74
CA GLY A 13 11.40 -32.58 -38.04
C GLY A 13 12.01 -31.30 -38.60
N GLY A 14 13.36 -31.20 -38.68
CA GLY A 14 14.05 -30.59 -39.80
C GLY A 14 14.76 -29.25 -39.61
N SER A 15 16.07 -29.25 -39.35
CA SER A 15 17.04 -28.19 -39.72
C SER A 15 17.41 -28.29 -41.21
N PRO A 16 18.21 -27.38 -41.88
CA PRO A 16 19.27 -26.55 -41.34
C PRO A 16 19.48 -25.13 -41.97
N ALA A 17 20.37 -24.36 -41.28
CA ALA A 17 21.28 -23.35 -41.83
C ALA A 17 20.76 -22.03 -42.47
N LEU A 18 21.13 -20.91 -41.86
CA LEU A 18 21.92 -19.81 -42.44
C LEU A 18 22.38 -18.79 -41.41
N SER A 19 23.68 -18.86 -41.16
CA SER A 19 24.67 -17.78 -41.07
C SER A 19 24.43 -16.53 -40.21
N ALA A 20 25.27 -16.44 -39.21
CA ALA A 20 26.15 -15.33 -38.87
C ALA A 20 25.71 -13.89 -39.24
N ARG A 21 25.12 -13.19 -38.30
CA ARG A 21 25.21 -11.74 -38.07
C ARG A 21 24.28 -11.35 -36.89
N LEU A 22 24.63 -11.70 -35.68
CA LEU A 22 24.10 -11.06 -34.47
C LEU A 22 24.99 -11.38 -33.25
N CYS A 23 26.21 -10.90 -33.31
CA CYS A 23 27.17 -11.14 -32.23
C CYS A 23 27.81 -9.83 -31.74
N TRP A 24 27.03 -8.74 -31.66
CA TRP A 24 27.51 -7.48 -31.05
C TRP A 24 26.46 -6.73 -30.21
N MET A 25 25.32 -7.34 -29.91
CA MET A 25 24.33 -6.75 -28.99
C MET A 25 24.11 -7.52 -27.68
N CYS A 26 24.77 -8.66 -27.47
CA CYS A 26 24.65 -9.44 -26.24
C CYS A 26 25.69 -9.14 -25.16
N CYS A 27 26.74 -8.38 -25.44
CA CYS A 27 27.76 -8.02 -24.45
C CYS A 27 27.47 -6.75 -23.66
N GLY A 28 26.46 -5.95 -24.08
CA GLY A 28 26.05 -4.72 -23.35
C GLY A 28 25.00 -4.93 -22.26
N LEU A 29 24.26 -6.04 -22.27
CA LEU A 29 23.19 -6.31 -21.28
C LEU A 29 23.65 -7.15 -20.08
N ALA A 30 24.81 -7.81 -20.16
CA ALA A 30 25.34 -8.61 -19.05
C ALA A 30 26.10 -7.76 -18.00
N ALA A 31 26.51 -6.54 -18.33
CA ALA A 31 27.22 -5.65 -17.40
C ALA A 31 26.29 -4.77 -16.53
N VAL A 32 25.00 -4.66 -16.86
CA VAL A 32 24.00 -3.89 -16.09
C VAL A 32 23.22 -4.77 -15.09
N LEU A 33 23.24 -6.10 -15.26
CA LEU A 33 22.55 -7.04 -14.37
C LEU A 33 23.39 -7.48 -13.15
N LEU A 34 24.66 -7.04 -13.05
CA LEU A 34 25.56 -7.38 -11.93
C LEU A 34 25.71 -6.28 -10.86
N LEU A 35 24.94 -5.20 -10.95
CA LEU A 35 25.02 -4.06 -10.01
C LEU A 35 23.76 -3.87 -9.14
N LEU A 36 22.84 -4.84 -9.09
CA LEU A 36 21.57 -4.71 -8.35
C LEU A 36 21.28 -5.86 -7.36
N VAL A 37 22.30 -6.58 -6.88
CA VAL A 37 22.14 -7.49 -5.72
C VAL A 37 23.32 -7.31 -4.78
N ALA A 38 23.45 -6.14 -4.18
CA ALA A 38 24.18 -5.98 -2.92
C ALA A 38 23.15 -5.64 -1.83
N LEU A 39 22.25 -6.59 -1.54
CA LEU A 39 21.64 -6.67 -0.23
C LEU A 39 22.80 -6.99 0.75
N PRO A 40 22.98 -6.24 1.84
CA PRO A 40 23.85 -6.71 2.90
C PRO A 40 23.16 -7.96 3.49
N SER A 41 23.54 -9.13 2.98
CA SER A 41 23.38 -10.35 3.75
C SER A 41 24.16 -10.10 5.05
N PHE A 42 23.46 -10.05 6.17
CA PHE A 42 24.08 -10.17 7.49
C PHE A 42 24.67 -11.57 7.61
N ALA A 43 25.71 -11.84 6.81
CA ALA A 43 26.60 -12.93 7.09
C ALA A 43 27.29 -12.57 8.40
N ALA A 44 26.92 -13.24 9.48
CA ALA A 44 27.66 -13.19 10.72
C ALA A 44 29.13 -13.38 10.38
N LYS A 45 29.91 -12.31 10.46
CA LYS A 45 31.36 -12.39 10.34
C LYS A 45 31.83 -13.38 11.42
N LYS A 46 32.15 -14.61 11.00
CA LYS A 46 32.88 -15.55 11.88
C LYS A 46 34.07 -14.79 12.45
N LYS A 47 34.00 -14.49 13.74
CA LYS A 47 35.08 -13.83 14.48
C LYS A 47 36.28 -14.76 14.35
N THR A 48 37.25 -14.41 13.51
CA THR A 48 38.55 -15.07 13.51
C THR A 48 39.12 -14.87 14.89
N ARG A 49 39.37 -15.96 15.57
CA ARG A 49 39.99 -16.03 16.88
C ARG A 49 41.21 -15.10 16.89
N ARG A 50 41.14 -13.97 17.60
CA ARG A 50 42.35 -13.23 17.96
C ARG A 50 43.20 -14.20 18.76
N ALA A 51 44.42 -14.43 18.31
CA ALA A 51 45.44 -15.10 19.11
C ALA A 51 45.83 -14.13 20.24
N ASP A 52 45.03 -14.10 21.29
CA ASP A 52 45.39 -13.44 22.53
C ASP A 52 46.40 -14.34 23.27
N ALA A 53 47.31 -13.71 24.04
CA ALA A 53 48.25 -14.38 24.93
C ALA A 53 47.57 -15.50 25.74
N PRO A 54 48.27 -16.58 26.14
CA PRO A 54 47.69 -17.70 26.85
C PRO A 54 46.94 -17.20 28.08
N LYS A 55 45.61 -17.10 27.97
CA LYS A 55 44.72 -16.84 29.10
C LYS A 55 44.86 -18.01 30.05
N ASP A 56 45.12 -17.68 31.30
CA ASP A 56 45.10 -18.68 32.36
C ASP A 56 43.68 -19.25 32.42
N LYS A 57 43.53 -20.51 32.00
CA LYS A 57 42.23 -21.19 31.84
C LYS A 57 41.68 -21.76 33.16
N ARG A 58 42.34 -21.48 34.30
CA ARG A 58 41.89 -22.01 35.59
C ARG A 58 40.87 -21.10 36.24
N VAL A 59 39.88 -21.73 36.86
CA VAL A 59 38.99 -21.06 37.80
C VAL A 59 39.73 -20.90 39.13
N TYR A 60 39.83 -19.68 39.63
CA TYR A 60 40.47 -19.37 40.90
C TYR A 60 39.41 -19.12 41.98
N LEU A 61 39.47 -19.88 43.07
CA LEU A 61 38.80 -19.54 44.33
C LEU A 61 39.53 -18.34 44.94
N VAL A 62 38.82 -17.21 45.06
CA VAL A 62 39.37 -15.96 45.63
C VAL A 62 39.07 -15.88 47.13
N HIS A 63 37.86 -16.26 47.53
CA HIS A 63 37.41 -16.19 48.92
C HIS A 63 36.31 -17.23 49.23
N ALA A 64 36.34 -17.76 50.46
CA ALA A 64 35.24 -18.45 51.11
C ALA A 64 35.42 -18.34 52.62
N ASP A 65 34.36 -18.14 53.41
CA ASP A 65 34.49 -18.09 54.89
C ASP A 65 34.87 -19.45 55.46
N ARG A 66 34.40 -20.55 54.81
CA ARG A 66 34.69 -21.94 55.20
C ARG A 66 34.90 -22.81 53.96
N LEU A 67 35.92 -23.67 54.03
CA LEU A 67 36.17 -24.72 53.06
C LEU A 67 36.24 -26.06 53.81
N ARG A 68 35.52 -27.08 53.33
CA ARG A 68 35.58 -28.46 53.85
C ARG A 68 35.53 -29.45 52.70
N TYR A 69 36.08 -30.62 52.95
CA TYR A 69 35.92 -31.79 52.09
C TYR A 69 35.12 -32.83 52.86
N ASP A 70 34.07 -33.35 52.27
CA ASP A 70 33.19 -34.34 52.86
C ASP A 70 32.74 -35.34 51.79
N ARG A 71 33.38 -36.49 51.76
CA ARG A 71 33.13 -37.54 50.75
C ARG A 71 31.72 -38.16 50.80
N TYR A 72 31.03 -37.99 51.93
CA TYR A 72 29.65 -38.49 52.06
C TYR A 72 28.60 -37.51 51.52
N VAL A 73 28.96 -36.25 51.37
CA VAL A 73 28.13 -35.19 50.79
C VAL A 73 28.45 -35.06 49.29
N ASN A 74 29.71 -34.91 48.94
CA ASN A 74 30.20 -34.89 47.56
C ASN A 74 31.68 -35.33 47.55
N SER A 75 31.96 -36.49 46.91
CA SER A 75 33.29 -37.09 46.89
C SER A 75 34.27 -36.38 45.95
N GLU A 76 33.81 -35.52 45.05
CA GLU A 76 34.63 -34.89 43.99
C GLU A 76 34.81 -33.39 44.18
N ALA A 77 34.04 -32.76 45.09
CA ALA A 77 34.03 -31.32 45.27
C ALA A 77 34.56 -30.86 46.62
N GLN A 78 35.19 -29.71 46.62
CA GLN A 78 35.39 -28.89 47.80
C GLN A 78 34.08 -28.14 48.12
N ILE A 79 33.60 -28.24 49.35
CA ILE A 79 32.37 -27.62 49.82
C ILE A 79 32.75 -26.25 50.43
N LEU A 80 32.25 -25.17 49.81
CA LEU A 80 32.52 -23.79 50.17
C LEU A 80 31.25 -23.16 50.76
N ASN A 81 31.39 -22.40 51.84
CA ASN A 81 30.29 -21.70 52.47
C ASN A 81 30.73 -20.29 52.92
N GLY A 82 29.82 -19.35 52.70
CA GLY A 82 29.89 -17.96 53.14
C GLY A 82 30.76 -17.10 52.23
N LYS A 83 30.16 -16.08 51.62
CA LYS A 83 30.80 -15.06 50.75
C LYS A 83 31.76 -15.65 49.72
N VAL A 84 31.35 -16.73 49.08
CA VAL A 84 32.16 -17.42 48.08
C VAL A 84 32.41 -16.52 46.88
N GLN A 85 33.67 -16.41 46.47
CA GLN A 85 34.09 -15.63 45.32
C GLN A 85 35.02 -16.45 44.42
N PHE A 86 34.67 -16.53 43.12
CA PHE A 86 35.53 -17.08 42.08
C PHE A 86 35.95 -16.00 41.08
N ARG A 87 37.07 -16.22 40.42
CA ARG A 87 37.55 -15.43 39.30
C ARG A 87 38.00 -16.33 38.15
N HIS A 88 37.58 -16.00 36.92
CA HIS A 88 38.04 -16.67 35.72
C HIS A 88 37.97 -15.75 34.50
N SER A 89 39.06 -15.69 33.70
CA SER A 89 39.09 -14.99 32.39
C SER A 89 38.42 -13.59 32.42
N GLY A 90 38.74 -12.78 33.45
CA GLY A 90 38.22 -11.40 33.61
C GLY A 90 36.77 -11.30 34.11
N ALA A 91 36.12 -12.41 34.46
CA ALA A 91 34.87 -12.42 35.18
C ALA A 91 35.06 -12.74 36.65
N SER A 92 34.16 -12.20 37.47
CA SER A 92 34.08 -12.50 38.92
C SER A 92 32.67 -13.04 39.21
N LEU A 93 32.62 -14.11 40.03
CA LEU A 93 31.37 -14.69 40.47
C LEU A 93 31.29 -14.70 41.99
N TYR A 94 30.14 -14.40 42.55
CA TYR A 94 29.84 -14.36 43.99
C TYR A 94 28.61 -15.22 44.27
N CYS A 95 28.59 -15.97 45.39
CA CYS A 95 27.46 -16.74 45.84
C CYS A 95 27.53 -17.01 47.36
N ASP A 96 26.42 -17.56 47.91
CA ASP A 96 26.39 -17.90 49.34
C ASP A 96 27.14 -19.18 49.66
N SER A 97 27.07 -20.19 48.79
CA SER A 97 27.76 -21.47 48.90
C SER A 97 28.08 -22.07 47.54
N ALA A 98 29.06 -22.96 47.48
CA ALA A 98 29.44 -23.61 46.24
C ALA A 98 30.03 -24.99 46.44
N TYR A 99 29.93 -25.85 45.41
CA TYR A 99 30.75 -27.02 45.21
C TYR A 99 31.80 -26.68 44.17
N PHE A 100 33.09 -26.79 44.52
CA PHE A 100 34.20 -26.53 43.60
C PHE A 100 34.87 -27.85 43.20
N TYR A 101 34.87 -28.13 41.91
CA TYR A 101 35.45 -29.32 41.28
C TYR A 101 36.79 -28.91 40.62
N GLU A 102 37.87 -28.94 41.41
CA GLU A 102 39.16 -28.47 40.94
C GLU A 102 39.71 -29.31 39.76
N ALA A 103 39.44 -30.63 39.76
CA ALA A 103 39.89 -31.55 38.71
C ALA A 103 39.25 -31.27 37.35
N SER A 104 37.95 -30.93 37.30
CA SER A 104 37.22 -30.57 36.09
C SER A 104 37.21 -29.08 35.80
N ASN A 105 37.87 -28.26 36.65
CA ASN A 105 37.93 -26.80 36.53
C ASN A 105 36.51 -26.15 36.48
N SER A 106 35.59 -26.67 37.29
CA SER A 106 34.19 -26.26 37.29
C SER A 106 33.66 -26.03 38.71
N PHE A 107 32.51 -25.36 38.83
CA PHE A 107 31.84 -25.19 40.11
C PHE A 107 30.32 -25.09 39.95
N GLU A 108 29.60 -25.48 40.99
CA GLU A 108 28.20 -25.19 41.22
C GLU A 108 28.07 -24.13 42.30
N ALA A 109 27.30 -23.08 42.04
CA ALA A 109 27.04 -21.96 42.92
C ALA A 109 25.58 -21.92 43.37
N PHE A 110 25.34 -21.69 44.63
CA PHE A 110 24.03 -21.71 45.26
C PHE A 110 23.81 -20.44 46.05
N GLY A 111 22.62 -19.87 45.90
CA GLY A 111 22.14 -18.68 46.62
C GLY A 111 22.77 -17.38 46.16
N HIS A 112 21.97 -16.41 45.83
CA HIS A 112 22.34 -15.04 45.44
C HIS A 112 23.53 -14.98 44.48
N VAL A 113 23.52 -15.84 43.48
CA VAL A 113 24.61 -15.90 42.48
C VAL A 113 24.67 -14.60 41.68
N LYS A 114 25.88 -14.01 41.61
CA LYS A 114 26.15 -12.77 40.88
C LYS A 114 27.42 -12.93 40.07
N MET A 115 27.35 -12.84 38.77
CA MET A 115 28.50 -12.86 37.88
C MET A 115 28.64 -11.50 37.19
N TYR A 116 29.86 -10.97 37.16
CA TYR A 116 30.20 -9.71 36.51
C TYR A 116 31.30 -9.94 35.47
N GLN A 117 31.13 -9.35 34.29
CA GLN A 117 32.13 -9.35 33.22
C GLN A 117 32.30 -7.92 32.69
N GLY A 118 33.46 -7.30 32.99
CA GLY A 118 33.66 -5.89 32.76
C GLY A 118 32.66 -5.02 33.55
N ASP A 119 32.40 -3.79 33.04
CA ASP A 119 31.57 -2.81 33.75
C ASP A 119 30.10 -2.82 33.27
N THR A 120 29.77 -3.62 32.25
CA THR A 120 28.46 -3.52 31.57
C THR A 120 27.64 -4.78 31.63
N LEU A 121 28.24 -5.95 31.86
CA LEU A 121 27.53 -7.22 31.86
C LEU A 121 27.45 -7.78 33.28
N SER A 122 26.25 -8.11 33.72
CA SER A 122 25.99 -8.79 34.99
C SER A 122 24.90 -9.85 34.80
N LEU A 123 25.13 -11.02 35.44
CA LEU A 123 24.21 -12.14 35.50
C LEU A 123 23.86 -12.41 36.96
N PHE A 124 22.57 -12.56 37.24
CA PHE A 124 22.03 -12.91 38.58
C PHE A 124 21.18 -14.15 38.47
N SER A 125 21.20 -15.04 39.47
CA SER A 125 20.38 -16.24 39.55
C SER A 125 20.40 -16.82 40.97
N ASP A 126 19.55 -17.82 41.23
CA ASP A 126 19.61 -18.55 42.51
C ASP A 126 20.54 -19.75 42.44
N TYR A 127 20.79 -20.26 41.24
CA TYR A 127 21.73 -21.36 40.98
C TYR A 127 22.55 -21.08 39.72
N ALA A 128 23.80 -21.45 39.71
CA ALA A 128 24.62 -21.52 38.51
C ALA A 128 25.61 -22.67 38.51
N PHE A 129 25.78 -23.33 37.38
CA PHE A 129 26.92 -24.18 37.07
C PHE A 129 27.85 -23.42 36.11
N TYR A 130 29.14 -23.51 36.34
CA TYR A 130 30.14 -22.90 35.49
C TYR A 130 31.24 -23.90 35.11
N ASP A 131 31.44 -24.09 33.80
CA ASP A 131 32.57 -24.83 33.24
C ASP A 131 33.66 -23.85 32.81
N GLY A 132 34.83 -23.95 33.49
CA GLY A 132 35.94 -23.06 33.18
C GLY A 132 36.72 -23.46 31.92
N ASN A 133 36.64 -24.71 31.46
CA ASN A 133 37.28 -25.15 30.23
C ASN A 133 36.55 -24.64 28.99
N ASP A 134 35.24 -24.73 29.01
CA ASP A 134 34.36 -24.30 27.93
C ASP A 134 33.89 -22.84 28.09
N GLU A 135 34.21 -22.20 29.22
CA GLU A 135 33.73 -20.87 29.61
C GLU A 135 32.19 -20.73 29.53
N LEU A 136 31.46 -21.80 29.84
CA LEU A 136 30.03 -21.91 29.80
C LEU A 136 29.41 -21.72 31.19
N ALA A 137 28.53 -20.75 31.34
CA ALA A 137 27.69 -20.56 32.52
C ALA A 137 26.26 -21.03 32.26
N MET A 138 25.71 -21.88 33.13
CA MET A 138 24.34 -22.31 33.14
C MET A 138 23.66 -21.74 34.39
N ALA A 139 22.79 -20.74 34.21
CA ALA A 139 22.06 -20.11 35.31
C ALA A 139 20.62 -20.62 35.35
N ARG A 140 20.08 -20.82 36.55
CA ARG A 140 18.73 -21.34 36.79
C ARG A 140 18.04 -20.57 37.90
N TYR A 141 16.75 -20.46 37.79
CA TYR A 141 15.83 -19.82 38.73
C TYR A 141 16.11 -18.33 38.92
N ASN A 142 15.09 -17.52 38.67
CA ASN A 142 15.11 -16.06 38.79
C ASN A 142 16.27 -15.41 38.04
N VAL A 143 16.56 -15.91 36.83
CA VAL A 143 17.72 -15.46 36.05
C VAL A 143 17.50 -14.07 35.49
N GLN A 144 18.48 -13.19 35.70
CA GLN A 144 18.53 -11.85 35.13
C GLN A 144 19.90 -11.58 34.50
N LEU A 145 19.92 -11.44 33.17
CA LEU A 145 21.13 -10.99 32.44
C LEU A 145 20.94 -9.52 32.07
N LYS A 146 21.85 -8.67 32.59
CA LYS A 146 21.82 -7.23 32.31
C LYS A 146 23.03 -6.82 31.50
N ASN A 147 22.82 -6.12 30.41
CA ASN A 147 23.84 -5.54 29.55
C ASN A 147 23.50 -4.09 29.21
N ARG A 148 24.10 -3.15 29.92
CA ARG A 148 23.78 -1.71 29.82
C ARG A 148 22.31 -1.43 30.10
N THR A 149 21.52 -1.02 29.05
CA THR A 149 20.09 -0.70 29.15
C THR A 149 19.20 -1.90 28.92
N THR A 150 19.74 -2.98 28.37
CA THR A 150 19.01 -4.21 28.04
C THR A 150 19.04 -5.18 29.20
N THR A 151 17.90 -5.75 29.56
CA THR A 151 17.78 -6.78 30.60
C THR A 151 16.95 -7.93 30.09
N LEU A 152 17.48 -9.15 30.21
CA LEU A 152 16.81 -10.40 29.92
C LEU A 152 16.43 -11.10 31.23
N TYR A 153 15.20 -11.52 31.35
CA TYR A 153 14.62 -12.29 32.47
C TYR A 153 14.18 -13.66 31.96
N THR A 154 14.54 -14.72 32.67
CA THR A 154 14.15 -16.11 32.38
C THR A 154 14.36 -16.99 33.60
N ASP A 155 13.90 -18.22 33.58
CA ASP A 155 14.23 -19.21 34.63
C ASP A 155 15.36 -20.16 34.20
N SER A 156 15.72 -20.18 32.89
CA SER A 156 16.82 -20.99 32.37
C SER A 156 17.66 -20.19 31.38
N LEU A 157 18.95 -19.99 31.66
CA LEU A 157 19.87 -19.31 30.77
C LEU A 157 21.17 -20.08 30.67
N ASN A 158 21.65 -20.30 29.46
CA ASN A 158 23.03 -20.69 29.21
C ASN A 158 23.78 -19.53 28.58
N PHE A 159 24.96 -19.20 29.10
CA PHE A 159 25.79 -18.10 28.61
C PHE A 159 27.16 -18.63 28.22
N ASP A 160 27.41 -18.69 26.91
CA ASP A 160 28.70 -19.00 26.33
C ASP A 160 29.53 -17.72 26.26
N ARG A 161 30.60 -17.67 27.10
CA ARG A 161 31.49 -16.51 27.22
C ARG A 161 32.54 -16.45 26.13
N ILE A 162 32.81 -17.55 25.42
CA ILE A 162 33.73 -17.56 24.27
C ILE A 162 33.11 -16.83 23.08
N TYR A 163 31.82 -17.03 22.86
CA TYR A 163 31.08 -16.43 21.77
C TYR A 163 30.23 -15.24 22.18
N ASP A 164 30.27 -14.88 23.49
CA ASP A 164 29.42 -13.80 24.06
C ASP A 164 27.92 -14.01 23.84
N ASN A 165 27.46 -15.28 23.85
CA ASN A 165 26.12 -15.68 23.44
C ASN A 165 25.31 -16.26 24.61
N ALA A 166 24.18 -15.64 24.91
CA ALA A 166 23.24 -16.07 25.94
C ALA A 166 21.99 -16.62 25.25
N TYR A 167 21.49 -17.80 25.65
CA TYR A 167 20.25 -18.37 25.14
C TYR A 167 19.40 -18.98 26.25
N PHE A 168 18.08 -18.86 26.07
CA PHE A 168 17.07 -19.40 26.96
C PHE A 168 16.07 -20.27 26.17
N PHE A 169 15.41 -21.24 26.83
CA PHE A 169 14.55 -22.22 26.18
C PHE A 169 13.29 -22.62 26.97
N GLU A 170 13.02 -21.96 28.09
CA GLU A 170 11.84 -22.16 28.94
C GLU A 170 11.03 -20.85 29.08
N GLY A 171 11.03 -20.05 28.02
CA GLY A 171 10.45 -18.73 28.03
C GLY A 171 11.39 -17.65 28.57
N GLY A 172 11.28 -16.46 27.99
CA GLY A 172 12.07 -15.30 28.41
C GLY A 172 11.44 -13.98 28.05
N LYS A 173 11.86 -12.95 28.79
CA LYS A 173 11.42 -11.58 28.61
C LYS A 173 12.62 -10.65 28.51
N MET A 174 12.80 -10.02 27.36
CA MET A 174 13.80 -8.95 27.20
C MET A 174 13.13 -7.59 27.35
N VAL A 175 13.79 -6.69 28.08
CA VAL A 175 13.41 -5.29 28.22
C VAL A 175 14.56 -4.41 27.72
N ASP A 176 14.29 -3.54 26.75
CA ASP A 176 15.24 -2.57 26.22
C ASP A 176 14.57 -1.19 26.11
N GLY A 177 14.88 -0.31 27.04
CA GLY A 177 14.20 0.97 27.20
C GLY A 177 12.69 0.80 27.39
N LYS A 178 11.88 1.24 26.40
CA LYS A 178 10.42 1.11 26.42
C LYS A 178 9.91 -0.12 25.66
N THR A 179 10.82 -0.88 25.04
CA THR A 179 10.48 -2.07 24.28
C THR A 179 10.56 -3.31 25.17
N THR A 180 9.55 -4.14 25.09
CA THR A 180 9.49 -5.44 25.77
C THR A 180 9.25 -6.53 24.74
N LEU A 181 10.07 -7.58 24.78
CA LEU A 181 9.95 -8.77 23.94
C LEU A 181 9.76 -10.00 24.83
N VAL A 182 8.88 -10.89 24.45
CA VAL A 182 8.62 -12.17 25.12
C VAL A 182 8.58 -13.26 24.06
N SER A 183 9.18 -14.42 24.34
CA SER A 183 9.17 -15.60 23.48
C SER A 183 9.40 -16.87 24.30
N ASP A 184 9.13 -18.02 23.70
CA ASP A 184 9.42 -19.31 24.35
C ASP A 184 10.89 -19.65 24.27
N TRP A 185 11.58 -19.26 23.20
CA TRP A 185 13.01 -19.43 22.99
C TRP A 185 13.65 -18.11 22.53
N GLY A 186 14.89 -17.87 22.94
CA GLY A 186 15.62 -16.71 22.45
C GLY A 186 17.10 -16.80 22.69
N GLU A 187 17.82 -16.03 21.90
CA GLU A 187 19.26 -15.89 21.88
C GLU A 187 19.64 -14.42 21.87
N TYR A 188 20.64 -14.03 22.66
CA TYR A 188 21.15 -12.66 22.71
C TYR A 188 22.68 -12.68 22.74
N ASN A 189 23.28 -12.11 21.70
CA ASN A 189 24.71 -11.92 21.65
C ASN A 189 25.09 -10.61 22.32
N THR A 190 25.87 -10.71 23.43
CA THR A 190 26.19 -9.56 24.27
C THR A 190 27.29 -8.66 23.70
N ASP A 191 28.05 -9.09 22.66
CA ASP A 191 29.06 -8.30 21.93
C ASP A 191 28.40 -7.56 20.72
N THR A 192 27.74 -8.29 19.83
CA THR A 192 27.10 -7.74 18.63
C THR A 192 25.82 -6.98 18.91
N LYS A 193 25.19 -7.21 20.06
CA LYS A 193 23.91 -6.63 20.50
C LYS A 193 22.71 -7.13 19.68
N LEU A 194 22.85 -8.24 18.97
CA LEU A 194 21.78 -8.89 18.22
C LEU A 194 21.07 -9.90 19.09
N ALA A 195 19.76 -9.89 19.02
CA ALA A 195 18.89 -10.89 19.64
C ALA A 195 18.01 -11.57 18.59
N VAL A 196 17.71 -12.85 18.81
CA VAL A 196 16.79 -13.66 18.04
C VAL A 196 15.76 -14.22 19.00
N PHE A 197 14.49 -14.12 18.62
CA PHE A 197 13.35 -14.65 19.38
C PHE A 197 12.54 -15.57 18.49
N ASN A 198 12.21 -16.75 19.00
CA ASN A 198 11.44 -17.75 18.28
C ASN A 198 10.30 -18.27 19.16
N PHE A 199 9.22 -18.65 18.50
CA PHE A 199 8.02 -19.26 19.07
C PHE A 199 7.24 -18.30 19.99
N ASN A 200 5.99 -18.04 19.61
CA ASN A 200 5.06 -17.17 20.36
C ASN A 200 5.64 -15.79 20.69
N VAL A 201 6.40 -15.22 19.76
CA VAL A 201 7.07 -13.92 19.99
C VAL A 201 6.03 -12.81 20.09
N LYS A 202 6.13 -12.02 21.15
CA LYS A 202 5.31 -10.84 21.41
C LYS A 202 6.22 -9.66 21.70
N MET A 203 6.10 -8.61 20.90
CA MET A 203 6.83 -7.36 21.13
C MET A 203 5.84 -6.23 21.45
N ARG A 204 6.15 -5.45 22.45
CA ARG A 204 5.43 -4.23 22.80
C ARG A 204 6.38 -3.06 22.87
N SER A 205 6.07 -1.99 22.15
CA SER A 205 6.81 -0.73 22.17
C SER A 205 5.85 0.42 22.07
N LYS A 206 5.79 1.27 23.10
CA LYS A 206 4.80 2.36 23.19
C LYS A 206 3.35 1.86 22.95
N ASP A 207 2.72 2.34 21.86
CA ASP A 207 1.34 2.01 21.47
C ASP A 207 1.27 0.86 20.46
N MET A 208 2.43 0.29 20.09
CA MET A 208 2.54 -0.80 19.14
C MET A 208 2.63 -2.14 19.86
N TYR A 209 1.87 -3.10 19.36
CA TYR A 209 1.90 -4.50 19.77
C TYR A 209 2.07 -5.39 18.53
N LEU A 210 3.06 -6.29 18.56
CA LEU A 210 3.39 -7.18 17.46
C LEU A 210 3.41 -8.62 17.96
N THR A 211 2.84 -9.54 17.17
CA THR A 211 2.92 -10.98 17.37
C THR A 211 3.47 -11.65 16.11
N THR A 212 4.44 -12.54 16.29
CA THR A 212 5.10 -13.27 15.20
C THR A 212 5.64 -14.60 15.71
N ASP A 213 6.10 -15.45 14.81
CA ASP A 213 6.82 -16.66 15.18
C ASP A 213 8.32 -16.41 15.38
N THR A 214 8.92 -15.56 14.56
CA THR A 214 10.36 -15.25 14.60
C THR A 214 10.61 -13.75 14.47
N LEU A 215 11.47 -13.20 15.34
CA LEU A 215 11.87 -11.81 15.33
C LEU A 215 13.37 -11.67 15.59
N TYR A 216 14.07 -10.89 14.77
CA TYR A 216 15.41 -10.41 15.06
C TYR A 216 15.35 -9.00 15.63
N TYR A 217 16.15 -8.71 16.64
CA TYR A 217 16.20 -7.39 17.27
C TYR A 217 17.63 -6.94 17.53
N ASP A 218 18.02 -5.80 16.97
CA ASP A 218 19.29 -5.15 17.24
C ASP A 218 19.12 -4.09 18.35
N THR A 219 19.59 -4.39 19.56
CA THR A 219 19.45 -3.49 20.71
C THR A 219 20.31 -2.23 20.60
N ARG A 220 21.32 -2.21 19.72
CA ARG A 220 22.17 -1.04 19.46
C ARG A 220 21.45 0.01 18.61
N THR A 221 20.73 -0.44 17.60
CA THR A 221 19.99 0.42 16.65
C THR A 221 18.51 0.55 17.00
N SER A 222 17.99 -0.32 17.89
CA SER A 222 16.59 -0.46 18.23
C SER A 222 15.72 -0.86 17.00
N MET A 223 16.31 -1.68 16.11
CA MET A 223 15.66 -2.18 14.89
C MET A 223 15.16 -3.60 15.10
N ALA A 224 13.88 -3.82 14.86
CA ALA A 224 13.27 -5.13 14.77
C ALA A 224 13.14 -5.55 13.30
N GLU A 225 13.50 -6.79 12.98
CA GLU A 225 13.29 -7.42 11.68
C GLU A 225 12.23 -8.51 11.82
N ILE A 226 11.19 -8.40 11.03
CA ILE A 226 10.05 -9.33 10.97
C ILE A 226 10.39 -10.44 9.99
N VAL A 227 10.24 -11.70 10.42
CA VAL A 227 10.46 -12.89 9.60
C VAL A 227 9.29 -13.86 9.77
N GLY A 228 8.49 -14.01 8.71
CA GLY A 228 7.28 -14.84 8.72
C GLY A 228 6.00 -14.08 9.09
N PRO A 229 4.86 -14.79 9.13
CA PRO A 229 3.55 -14.20 9.39
C PRO A 229 3.52 -13.38 10.67
N THR A 230 3.19 -12.12 10.55
CA THR A 230 3.24 -11.15 11.65
C THR A 230 2.03 -10.26 11.65
N ASP A 231 1.35 -10.20 12.80
CA ASP A 231 0.29 -9.27 13.09
C ASP A 231 0.82 -8.12 13.95
N LEU A 232 0.60 -6.89 13.49
CA LEU A 232 1.00 -5.67 14.19
C LEU A 232 -0.23 -4.78 14.40
N ILE A 233 -0.42 -4.34 15.64
CA ILE A 233 -1.48 -3.41 16.03
C ILE A 233 -0.81 -2.11 16.47
N SER A 234 -1.19 -0.98 15.85
CA SER A 234 -0.79 0.36 16.24
C SER A 234 -2.02 1.26 16.28
N GLY A 235 -2.38 1.71 17.50
CA GLY A 235 -3.61 2.46 17.70
C GLY A 235 -4.86 1.70 17.24
N LYS A 236 -5.53 2.21 16.17
CA LYS A 236 -6.70 1.57 15.54
C LYS A 236 -6.35 0.80 14.28
N SER A 237 -5.09 0.76 13.90
CA SER A 237 -4.62 0.09 12.70
C SER A 237 -4.17 -1.33 13.01
N HIS A 238 -4.59 -2.28 12.19
CA HIS A 238 -4.10 -3.65 12.16
C HIS A 238 -3.31 -3.85 10.86
N ILE A 239 -2.12 -4.38 10.98
CA ILE A 239 -1.19 -4.57 9.88
C ILE A 239 -0.75 -6.03 9.85
N TYR A 240 -0.86 -6.67 8.70
CA TYR A 240 -0.30 -7.98 8.43
C TYR A 240 0.89 -7.84 7.47
N SER A 241 2.00 -8.51 7.79
CA SER A 241 3.19 -8.56 6.93
C SER A 241 3.98 -9.83 7.20
N GLU A 242 4.64 -10.38 6.19
CA GLU A 242 5.50 -11.57 6.34
C GLU A 242 6.98 -11.20 6.43
N ARG A 243 7.33 -9.98 6.04
CA ARG A 243 8.70 -9.47 6.14
C ARG A 243 8.73 -7.96 6.27
N GLY A 244 9.60 -7.47 7.11
CA GLY A 244 9.74 -6.02 7.28
C GLY A 244 10.69 -5.63 8.39
N TYR A 245 10.82 -4.33 8.57
CA TYR A 245 11.66 -3.72 9.59
C TYR A 245 10.85 -2.69 10.37
N TYR A 246 11.04 -2.65 11.67
CA TYR A 246 10.47 -1.65 12.55
C TYR A 246 11.54 -1.01 13.43
N ASP A 247 11.70 0.31 13.29
CA ASP A 247 12.56 1.13 14.13
C ASP A 247 11.78 1.60 15.36
N THR A 248 12.01 0.94 16.50
CA THR A 248 11.31 1.22 17.77
C THR A 248 11.69 2.57 18.40
N LYS A 249 12.82 3.17 17.99
CA LYS A 249 13.29 4.47 18.45
C LYS A 249 12.65 5.63 17.70
N ASN A 250 12.51 5.48 16.39
CA ASN A 250 12.02 6.52 15.51
C ASN A 250 10.55 6.32 15.11
N ASP A 251 9.93 5.20 15.48
CA ASP A 251 8.55 4.83 15.15
C ASP A 251 8.32 4.78 13.63
N ARG A 252 9.21 4.04 12.93
CA ARG A 252 9.17 3.87 11.48
C ARG A 252 9.05 2.40 11.12
N ALA A 253 8.14 2.09 10.22
CA ALA A 253 7.97 0.77 9.64
C ALA A 253 8.32 0.76 8.16
N ARG A 254 8.95 -0.33 7.72
CA ARG A 254 9.11 -0.68 6.31
C ARG A 254 8.69 -2.13 6.15
N LEU A 255 7.51 -2.31 5.60
CA LEU A 255 6.90 -3.61 5.37
C LEU A 255 7.14 -4.05 3.92
N LEU A 256 7.34 -5.33 3.71
CA LEU A 256 7.66 -5.95 2.43
C LEU A 256 6.69 -7.10 2.18
N ASP A 257 6.72 -7.66 0.96
CA ASP A 257 6.01 -8.90 0.61
C ASP A 257 4.48 -8.83 0.82
N ARG A 258 3.84 -7.88 0.10
CA ARG A 258 2.40 -7.73 0.01
C ARG A 258 1.70 -7.51 1.36
N SER A 259 2.14 -6.52 2.06
CA SER A 259 1.57 -6.15 3.35
C SER A 259 0.16 -5.57 3.23
N VAL A 260 -0.66 -5.86 4.23
CA VAL A 260 -2.06 -5.41 4.33
C VAL A 260 -2.23 -4.58 5.60
N MET A 261 -2.71 -3.36 5.44
CA MET A 261 -3.04 -2.47 6.55
C MET A 261 -4.54 -2.20 6.56
N THR A 262 -5.20 -2.40 7.68
CA THR A 262 -6.63 -2.10 7.86
C THR A 262 -6.85 -1.08 8.97
N ASN A 263 -7.74 -0.14 8.75
CA ASN A 263 -8.14 0.87 9.75
C ASN A 263 -9.57 1.33 9.48
N GLN A 264 -10.49 1.07 10.41
CA GLN A 264 -11.88 1.59 10.38
C GLN A 264 -12.59 1.42 9.01
N GLY A 265 -12.56 0.21 8.44
CA GLY A 265 -13.20 -0.09 7.16
C GLY A 265 -12.40 0.35 5.93
N LYS A 266 -11.20 0.87 6.12
CA LYS A 266 -10.24 1.18 5.06
C LYS A 266 -9.15 0.13 5.02
N THR A 267 -8.75 -0.29 3.83
CA THR A 267 -7.70 -1.28 3.61
C THR A 267 -6.68 -0.74 2.62
N LEU A 268 -5.41 -0.78 2.98
CA LEU A 268 -4.29 -0.50 2.09
C LEU A 268 -3.47 -1.78 1.90
N VAL A 269 -3.19 -2.12 0.65
CA VAL A 269 -2.33 -3.24 0.26
C VAL A 269 -1.25 -2.71 -0.67
N GLY A 270 -0.03 -3.16 -0.50
CA GLY A 270 1.09 -2.83 -1.39
C GLY A 270 2.19 -3.88 -1.28
N ASP A 271 3.00 -4.05 -2.31
CA ASP A 271 4.14 -4.98 -2.29
C ASP A 271 5.25 -4.46 -1.35
N SER A 272 5.30 -3.15 -1.11
CA SER A 272 6.10 -2.54 -0.05
C SER A 272 5.36 -1.34 0.52
N VAL A 273 5.30 -1.25 1.85
CA VAL A 273 4.68 -0.13 2.57
C VAL A 273 5.70 0.47 3.55
N TRP A 274 5.88 1.77 3.46
CA TRP A 274 6.67 2.54 4.41
C TRP A 274 5.75 3.46 5.22
N HIS A 275 5.99 3.57 6.51
CA HIS A 275 5.23 4.41 7.43
C HIS A 275 6.14 5.11 8.44
N ASP A 276 5.86 6.35 8.74
CA ASP A 276 6.53 7.16 9.76
C ASP A 276 5.48 7.78 10.66
N ASP A 277 5.34 7.25 11.88
CA ASP A 277 4.35 7.70 12.87
C ASP A 277 4.54 9.17 13.27
N LYS A 278 5.78 9.68 13.29
CA LYS A 278 6.06 11.06 13.73
C LYS A 278 5.54 12.11 12.74
N THR A 279 5.55 11.78 11.46
CA THR A 279 5.11 12.70 10.39
C THR A 279 3.72 12.34 9.87
N GLY A 280 3.18 11.19 10.28
CA GLY A 280 1.94 10.64 9.76
C GLY A 280 2.02 10.24 8.28
N MET A 281 3.23 10.18 7.69
CA MET A 281 3.43 9.90 6.28
C MET A 281 3.51 8.40 6.01
N SER A 282 2.71 7.93 5.08
CA SER A 282 2.74 6.57 4.55
C SER A 282 3.00 6.60 3.05
N LYS A 283 3.78 5.63 2.55
CA LYS A 283 4.05 5.41 1.12
C LYS A 283 3.89 3.94 0.79
N ALA A 284 3.23 3.65 -0.31
CA ALA A 284 3.04 2.29 -0.80
C ALA A 284 3.55 2.18 -2.24
N TYR A 285 4.19 1.06 -2.54
CA TYR A 285 4.86 0.83 -3.82
C TYR A 285 4.41 -0.49 -4.40
N TYR A 286 4.18 -0.49 -5.71
CA TYR A 286 3.79 -1.60 -6.58
C TYR A 286 2.51 -2.31 -6.16
N ASN A 287 1.62 -2.51 -7.14
CA ASN A 287 0.32 -3.17 -6.95
C ASN A 287 -0.47 -2.62 -5.76
N VAL A 288 -0.43 -1.29 -5.59
CA VAL A 288 -1.12 -0.61 -4.50
C VAL A 288 -2.62 -0.70 -4.70
N ILE A 289 -3.32 -1.13 -3.67
CA ILE A 289 -4.78 -1.21 -3.61
C ILE A 289 -5.23 -0.51 -2.32
N TYR A 290 -6.01 0.54 -2.47
CA TYR A 290 -6.71 1.18 -1.36
C TYR A 290 -8.21 0.95 -1.51
N VAL A 291 -8.87 0.47 -0.48
CA VAL A 291 -10.32 0.26 -0.44
C VAL A 291 -10.90 1.04 0.73
N ASP A 292 -11.90 1.84 0.46
CA ASP A 292 -12.77 2.46 1.47
C ASP A 292 -14.15 1.80 1.38
N SER A 293 -14.41 0.83 2.25
CA SER A 293 -15.66 0.07 2.25
C SER A 293 -16.86 0.89 2.73
N VAL A 294 -16.62 1.95 3.50
CA VAL A 294 -17.66 2.87 4.00
C VAL A 294 -18.18 3.73 2.86
N ASN A 295 -17.28 4.36 2.10
CA ASN A 295 -17.63 5.21 0.97
C ASN A 295 -17.73 4.44 -0.35
N LYS A 296 -17.57 3.10 -0.33
CA LYS A 296 -17.68 2.21 -1.49
C LYS A 296 -16.82 2.64 -2.67
N ASN A 297 -15.57 2.98 -2.39
CA ASN A 297 -14.60 3.31 -3.42
C ASN A 297 -13.29 2.55 -3.26
N LYS A 298 -12.58 2.41 -4.38
CA LYS A 298 -11.30 1.72 -4.47
C LYS A 298 -10.37 2.51 -5.36
N LEU A 299 -9.11 2.67 -4.93
CA LEU A 299 -8.02 3.21 -5.74
C LEU A 299 -6.99 2.11 -6.01
N THR A 300 -6.46 2.04 -7.22
CA THR A 300 -5.35 1.16 -7.56
C THR A 300 -4.28 1.95 -8.29
N CYS A 301 -3.00 1.69 -8.02
CA CYS A 301 -1.86 2.33 -8.66
C CYS A 301 -0.55 1.58 -8.38
N ASP A 302 0.56 2.04 -8.94
CA ASP A 302 1.88 1.47 -8.62
C ASP A 302 2.65 2.31 -7.58
N TYR A 303 2.22 3.55 -7.32
CA TYR A 303 2.72 4.37 -6.24
C TYR A 303 1.61 5.17 -5.58
N GLY A 304 1.51 5.06 -4.26
CA GLY A 304 0.59 5.84 -3.44
C GLY A 304 1.27 6.44 -2.22
N GLU A 305 0.80 7.62 -1.80
CA GLU A 305 1.21 8.23 -0.53
C GLU A 305 0.00 8.82 0.19
N TYR A 306 0.09 8.84 1.51
CA TYR A 306 -0.93 9.39 2.40
C TYR A 306 -0.27 10.04 3.62
N ASN A 307 -0.77 11.19 4.01
CA ASN A 307 -0.37 11.86 5.24
C ASN A 307 -1.59 11.97 6.17
N SER A 308 -1.53 11.33 7.33
CA SER A 308 -2.64 11.29 8.29
C SER A 308 -2.89 12.63 8.98
N GLU A 309 -1.87 13.49 9.12
CA GLU A 309 -1.96 14.80 9.78
C GLU A 309 -2.67 15.84 8.90
N THR A 310 -2.38 15.80 7.59
CA THR A 310 -2.94 16.76 6.63
C THR A 310 -4.12 16.21 5.86
N GLY A 311 -4.31 14.88 5.86
CA GLY A 311 -5.29 14.18 5.03
C GLY A 311 -4.98 14.26 3.53
N TYR A 312 -3.75 14.67 3.15
CA TYR A 312 -3.30 14.63 1.76
C TYR A 312 -3.06 13.19 1.31
N ALA A 313 -3.51 12.86 0.11
CA ALA A 313 -3.20 11.59 -0.54
C ALA A 313 -2.85 11.79 -2.01
N MET A 314 -2.01 10.93 -2.55
CA MET A 314 -1.66 10.87 -3.97
C MET A 314 -1.60 9.42 -4.43
N CYS A 315 -2.03 9.20 -5.67
CA CYS A 315 -2.00 7.89 -6.34
C CYS A 315 -1.59 8.13 -7.80
N THR A 316 -0.50 7.51 -8.23
CA THR A 316 0.05 7.72 -9.59
C THR A 316 0.62 6.41 -10.15
N ASN A 317 0.98 6.43 -11.43
CA ASN A 317 1.41 5.27 -12.20
C ASN A 317 0.31 4.21 -12.30
N ARG A 318 -0.39 4.20 -13.45
CA ARG A 318 -1.55 3.34 -13.72
C ARG A 318 -2.70 3.54 -12.72
N ALA A 319 -2.89 4.77 -12.27
CA ALA A 319 -3.87 5.10 -11.26
C ALA A 319 -5.30 4.92 -11.78
N VAL A 320 -6.13 4.20 -11.02
CA VAL A 320 -7.57 3.99 -11.32
C VAL A 320 -8.38 4.22 -10.06
N SER A 321 -9.40 5.05 -10.18
CA SER A 321 -10.47 5.19 -9.18
C SER A 321 -11.67 4.36 -9.61
N ILE A 322 -12.24 3.59 -8.68
CA ILE A 322 -13.41 2.74 -8.91
C ILE A 322 -14.45 3.12 -7.86
N ASP A 323 -15.57 3.66 -8.31
CA ASP A 323 -16.76 3.86 -7.47
C ASP A 323 -17.72 2.70 -7.71
N TYR A 324 -18.01 1.94 -6.65
CA TYR A 324 -18.94 0.81 -6.65
C TYR A 324 -20.15 1.06 -5.73
N SER A 325 -20.49 2.33 -5.51
CA SER A 325 -21.67 2.74 -4.72
C SER A 325 -22.99 2.42 -5.43
N GLN A 326 -22.97 2.35 -6.76
CA GLN A 326 -24.10 2.05 -7.61
C GLN A 326 -24.08 0.57 -8.07
N ARG A 327 -25.18 0.15 -8.74
CA ARG A 327 -25.30 -1.22 -9.29
C ARG A 327 -24.18 -1.55 -10.29
N ASP A 328 -23.79 -0.58 -11.11
CA ASP A 328 -22.68 -0.67 -12.05
C ASP A 328 -21.56 0.26 -11.62
N SER A 329 -20.32 -0.23 -11.66
CA SER A 329 -19.15 0.50 -11.17
C SER A 329 -18.66 1.51 -12.19
N LEU A 330 -18.32 2.71 -11.73
CA LEU A 330 -17.62 3.72 -12.51
C LEU A 330 -16.11 3.53 -12.36
N PHE A 331 -15.42 3.27 -13.46
CA PHE A 331 -13.97 3.18 -13.55
C PHE A 331 -13.42 4.47 -14.13
N MET A 332 -12.48 5.10 -13.45
CA MET A 332 -11.83 6.33 -13.92
C MET A 332 -10.32 6.19 -13.84
N HIS A 333 -9.64 6.44 -14.95
CA HIS A 333 -8.18 6.51 -15.03
C HIS A 333 -7.73 7.97 -15.20
N ALA A 334 -6.60 8.30 -14.57
CA ALA A 334 -5.82 9.52 -14.80
C ALA A 334 -4.33 9.19 -14.58
N ASP A 335 -3.43 10.03 -15.10
CA ASP A 335 -2.00 9.86 -14.82
C ASP A 335 -1.72 9.96 -13.31
N THR A 336 -2.46 10.84 -12.60
CA THR A 336 -2.31 11.06 -11.15
C THR A 336 -3.62 11.53 -10.52
N PHE A 337 -3.99 10.93 -9.39
CA PHE A 337 -5.00 11.48 -8.48
C PHE A 337 -4.34 12.12 -7.28
N LYS A 338 -4.82 13.31 -6.88
CA LYS A 338 -4.45 13.97 -5.62
C LYS A 338 -5.70 14.30 -4.83
N ILE A 339 -5.68 14.02 -3.55
CA ILE A 339 -6.77 14.28 -2.62
C ILE A 339 -6.28 15.29 -1.59
N TYR A 340 -6.97 16.40 -1.49
CA TYR A 340 -6.73 17.44 -0.49
C TYR A 340 -7.89 17.41 0.50
N THR A 341 -7.59 17.27 1.79
CA THR A 341 -8.58 17.30 2.86
C THR A 341 -8.51 18.64 3.58
N PHE A 342 -9.64 19.26 3.74
CA PHE A 342 -9.79 20.53 4.44
C PHE A 342 -10.59 20.34 5.72
N ASN A 343 -10.32 21.14 6.73
CA ASN A 343 -10.97 21.08 8.05
C ASN A 343 -10.88 19.67 8.67
N ILE A 344 -9.70 19.03 8.55
CA ILE A 344 -9.46 17.70 9.09
C ILE A 344 -9.75 17.68 10.59
N ASN A 345 -10.34 16.57 11.08
CA ASN A 345 -10.74 16.38 12.48
C ASN A 345 -11.84 17.34 12.97
N THR A 346 -12.63 17.93 12.08
CA THR A 346 -13.83 18.71 12.42
C THR A 346 -15.07 18.12 11.74
N ASP A 347 -16.26 18.49 12.23
CA ASP A 347 -17.54 18.06 11.64
C ASP A 347 -17.77 18.64 10.23
N SER A 348 -17.02 19.65 9.84
CA SER A 348 -17.08 20.31 8.53
C SER A 348 -15.97 19.86 7.57
N VAL A 349 -15.44 18.65 7.76
CA VAL A 349 -14.41 18.10 6.88
C VAL A 349 -14.94 17.90 5.46
N TYR A 350 -14.19 18.40 4.46
CA TYR A 350 -14.46 18.14 3.05
C TYR A 350 -13.19 17.85 2.27
N ARG A 351 -13.34 17.33 1.05
CA ARG A 351 -12.23 16.92 0.19
C ARG A 351 -12.37 17.46 -1.21
N LYS A 352 -11.22 17.83 -1.81
CA LYS A 352 -11.09 18.07 -3.25
C LYS A 352 -10.23 16.96 -3.84
N ILE A 353 -10.79 16.25 -4.81
CA ILE A 353 -10.11 15.17 -5.54
C ILE A 353 -9.77 15.71 -6.93
N HIS A 354 -8.49 15.77 -7.24
CA HIS A 354 -7.99 16.20 -8.54
C HIS A 354 -7.49 14.98 -9.31
N ALA A 355 -8.03 14.77 -10.50
CA ALA A 355 -7.51 13.84 -11.50
C ALA A 355 -6.76 14.64 -12.56
N TYR A 356 -5.45 14.39 -12.69
CA TYR A 356 -4.57 15.13 -13.60
C TYR A 356 -4.21 14.29 -14.80
N ASN A 357 -4.36 14.89 -15.96
CA ASN A 357 -3.97 14.45 -17.29
C ASN A 357 -4.67 13.17 -17.75
N LYS A 358 -5.16 13.21 -18.97
CA LYS A 358 -5.71 12.08 -19.72
C LYS A 358 -6.81 11.33 -18.96
N VAL A 359 -7.71 12.08 -18.31
CA VAL A 359 -8.83 11.49 -17.58
C VAL A 359 -9.75 10.75 -18.54
N ARG A 360 -10.04 9.48 -18.23
CA ARG A 360 -10.95 8.62 -18.97
C ARG A 360 -11.81 7.84 -18.00
N ALA A 361 -13.11 7.96 -18.15
CA ALA A 361 -14.08 7.28 -17.29
C ALA A 361 -14.96 6.34 -18.12
N TYR A 362 -15.30 5.20 -17.54
CA TYR A 362 -16.18 4.20 -18.12
C TYR A 362 -17.15 3.61 -17.09
N ARG A 363 -18.40 3.66 -17.42
CA ARG A 363 -19.52 2.85 -16.91
C ARG A 363 -20.35 2.43 -18.13
N THR A 364 -21.15 1.38 -18.05
CA THR A 364 -21.87 0.86 -19.22
C THR A 364 -22.79 1.88 -19.88
N ASP A 365 -23.40 2.76 -19.10
CA ASP A 365 -24.35 3.78 -19.57
C ASP A 365 -23.70 5.15 -19.81
N VAL A 366 -22.53 5.42 -19.24
CA VAL A 366 -21.86 6.72 -19.36
C VAL A 366 -20.35 6.56 -19.52
N GLN A 367 -19.76 7.32 -20.45
CA GLN A 367 -18.32 7.42 -20.64
C GLN A 367 -17.92 8.88 -20.69
N ALA A 368 -16.70 9.19 -20.26
CA ALA A 368 -16.18 10.55 -20.33
C ALA A 368 -14.68 10.57 -20.62
N VAL A 369 -14.25 11.64 -21.27
CA VAL A 369 -12.85 11.97 -21.52
C VAL A 369 -12.63 13.46 -21.29
N CYS A 370 -11.58 13.83 -20.57
CA CYS A 370 -11.13 15.21 -20.44
C CYS A 370 -9.62 15.23 -20.12
N ASP A 371 -9.00 16.40 -20.14
CA ASP A 371 -7.60 16.52 -19.70
C ASP A 371 -7.49 16.37 -18.19
N SER A 372 -8.31 17.09 -17.43
CA SER A 372 -8.32 17.08 -15.98
C SER A 372 -9.72 17.20 -15.40
N LEU A 373 -9.88 16.70 -14.16
CA LEU A 373 -11.14 16.68 -13.45
C LEU A 373 -10.93 17.04 -11.98
N VAL A 374 -11.84 17.81 -11.42
CA VAL A 374 -11.88 18.13 -9.98
C VAL A 374 -13.23 17.77 -9.41
N TYR A 375 -13.26 16.93 -8.37
CA TYR A 375 -14.44 16.71 -7.56
C TYR A 375 -14.29 17.42 -6.22
N ASN A 376 -15.28 18.25 -5.86
CA ASN A 376 -15.33 18.95 -4.58
C ASN A 376 -16.51 18.40 -3.75
N SER A 377 -16.20 17.77 -2.62
CA SER A 377 -17.23 17.15 -1.77
C SER A 377 -18.02 18.16 -0.93
N LEU A 378 -17.63 19.45 -0.91
CA LEU A 378 -18.36 20.50 -0.19
C LEU A 378 -19.70 20.81 -0.85
N ASP A 379 -19.68 20.93 -2.17
CA ASP A 379 -20.84 21.21 -3.01
C ASP A 379 -21.27 20.01 -3.87
N SER A 380 -20.57 18.89 -3.70
CA SER A 380 -20.76 17.66 -4.47
C SER A 380 -20.67 17.87 -5.98
N CYS A 381 -19.84 18.81 -6.42
CA CYS A 381 -19.65 19.15 -7.82
C CYS A 381 -18.41 18.48 -8.39
N MET A 382 -18.59 17.87 -9.58
CA MET A 382 -17.52 17.34 -10.42
C MET A 382 -17.36 18.26 -11.64
N THR A 383 -16.19 18.85 -11.80
CA THR A 383 -15.88 19.74 -12.93
C THR A 383 -14.83 19.09 -13.83
N MET A 384 -15.14 18.95 -15.11
CA MET A 384 -14.25 18.47 -16.16
C MET A 384 -13.73 19.64 -16.97
N TYR A 385 -12.40 19.70 -17.14
CA TYR A 385 -11.71 20.80 -17.78
C TYR A 385 -10.99 20.38 -19.05
N ARG A 386 -10.84 21.31 -19.98
CA ARG A 386 -10.08 21.19 -21.23
C ARG A 386 -10.59 20.06 -22.11
N ASP A 387 -11.45 20.46 -23.03
CA ASP A 387 -12.06 19.56 -24.03
C ASP A 387 -12.84 18.38 -23.44
N PRO A 388 -13.71 18.57 -22.43
CA PRO A 388 -14.51 17.48 -21.90
C PRO A 388 -15.48 16.95 -22.95
N ILE A 389 -15.60 15.61 -22.98
CA ILE A 389 -16.58 14.91 -23.81
C ILE A 389 -17.24 13.86 -22.93
N VAL A 390 -18.55 13.87 -22.92
CA VAL A 390 -19.38 12.88 -22.21
C VAL A 390 -20.28 12.17 -23.19
N TRP A 391 -20.39 10.87 -23.10
CA TRP A 391 -21.32 10.04 -23.86
C TRP A 391 -22.30 9.35 -22.92
N ASN A 392 -23.56 9.36 -23.33
CA ASN A 392 -24.64 8.57 -22.73
C ASN A 392 -25.41 7.88 -23.85
N HIS A 393 -25.28 6.56 -23.97
CA HIS A 393 -25.79 5.78 -25.11
C HIS A 393 -25.37 6.37 -26.46
N SER A 394 -26.32 6.80 -27.30
CA SER A 394 -26.07 7.42 -28.62
C SER A 394 -25.82 8.93 -28.56
N GLN A 395 -25.84 9.53 -27.36
CA GLN A 395 -25.66 10.97 -27.19
C GLN A 395 -24.22 11.31 -26.80
N GLN A 396 -23.71 12.38 -27.38
CA GLN A 396 -22.42 13.00 -27.06
C GLN A 396 -22.66 14.45 -26.62
N LEU A 397 -21.98 14.87 -25.57
CA LEU A 397 -22.00 16.23 -25.02
C LEU A 397 -20.58 16.76 -24.92
N VAL A 398 -20.33 17.95 -25.44
CA VAL A 398 -19.04 18.66 -25.36
C VAL A 398 -19.23 20.10 -24.95
N GLY A 399 -18.19 20.73 -24.45
CA GLY A 399 -18.12 22.14 -24.08
C GLY A 399 -16.68 22.51 -23.69
N ASP A 400 -16.45 23.71 -23.26
CA ASP A 400 -15.15 24.13 -22.73
C ASP A 400 -14.96 23.62 -21.30
N GLU A 401 -16.05 23.57 -20.53
CA GLU A 401 -16.13 23.01 -19.18
C GLU A 401 -17.48 22.29 -18.98
N ILE A 402 -17.47 21.14 -18.30
CA ILE A 402 -18.68 20.42 -17.91
C ILE A 402 -18.68 20.21 -16.40
N GLN A 403 -19.72 20.71 -15.75
CA GLN A 403 -19.98 20.57 -14.32
C GLN A 403 -21.13 19.56 -14.11
N VAL A 404 -20.94 18.63 -13.16
CA VAL A 404 -21.96 17.64 -12.77
C VAL A 404 -22.15 17.74 -11.26
N PHE A 405 -23.33 18.10 -10.84
CA PHE A 405 -23.72 18.23 -9.43
C PHE A 405 -24.43 16.97 -8.97
N MET A 406 -24.00 16.47 -7.82
CA MET A 406 -24.54 15.25 -7.21
C MET A 406 -25.38 15.59 -6.00
N LYS A 407 -26.49 14.88 -5.81
CA LYS A 407 -27.30 14.91 -4.60
C LYS A 407 -27.63 13.48 -4.19
N ASP A 408 -27.36 13.13 -2.93
CA ASP A 408 -27.58 11.77 -2.42
C ASP A 408 -26.93 10.67 -3.28
N SER A 409 -25.71 10.94 -3.80
CA SER A 409 -24.92 10.05 -4.68
C SER A 409 -25.55 9.77 -6.06
N VAL A 410 -26.52 10.56 -6.48
CA VAL A 410 -27.07 10.55 -7.85
C VAL A 410 -26.88 11.91 -8.51
N VAL A 411 -26.86 11.94 -9.85
CA VAL A 411 -26.77 13.20 -10.59
C VAL A 411 -28.05 13.99 -10.38
N ASP A 412 -27.92 15.23 -9.92
CA ASP A 412 -29.01 16.20 -9.74
C ASP A 412 -29.14 17.07 -10.99
N HIS A 413 -28.06 17.72 -11.41
CA HIS A 413 -28.04 18.47 -12.66
C HIS A 413 -26.61 18.53 -13.24
N ALA A 414 -26.53 18.81 -14.53
CA ALA A 414 -25.29 19.08 -15.25
C ALA A 414 -25.37 20.45 -15.90
N HIS A 415 -24.23 21.14 -15.98
CA HIS A 415 -24.06 22.43 -16.64
C HIS A 415 -22.86 22.35 -17.59
N VAL A 416 -23.09 22.65 -18.85
CA VAL A 416 -22.06 22.78 -19.89
C VAL A 416 -21.84 24.26 -20.14
N ILE A 417 -20.61 24.70 -20.00
CA ILE A 417 -20.23 26.09 -20.03
C ILE A 417 -19.40 26.33 -21.28
N ASP A 418 -19.80 27.33 -22.03
CA ASP A 418 -19.25 27.82 -23.30
C ASP A 418 -19.07 26.72 -24.38
N ASN A 419 -19.35 27.08 -25.62
CA ASN A 419 -19.30 26.19 -26.79
C ASN A 419 -20.03 24.86 -26.57
N ALA A 420 -21.18 24.90 -25.87
CA ALA A 420 -21.96 23.73 -25.55
C ALA A 420 -22.53 23.09 -26.81
N PHE A 421 -22.26 21.81 -27.03
CA PHE A 421 -22.70 21.08 -28.22
C PHE A 421 -23.17 19.68 -27.85
N SER A 422 -24.39 19.34 -28.20
CA SER A 422 -24.98 18.02 -28.04
C SER A 422 -25.23 17.38 -29.42
N VAL A 423 -24.82 16.11 -29.54
CA VAL A 423 -25.03 15.30 -30.75
C VAL A 423 -25.70 14.00 -30.35
N GLU A 424 -26.73 13.59 -31.07
CA GLU A 424 -27.37 12.29 -30.94
C GLU A 424 -27.29 11.54 -32.28
N GLU A 425 -26.64 10.39 -32.29
CA GLU A 425 -26.57 9.50 -33.44
C GLU A 425 -27.91 8.77 -33.60
N LEU A 426 -28.49 8.83 -34.79
CA LEU A 426 -29.76 8.18 -35.10
C LEU A 426 -29.56 6.74 -35.60
N ASN A 427 -30.63 5.97 -35.69
CA ASN A 427 -30.59 4.53 -35.99
C ASN A 427 -30.00 4.17 -37.35
N ASP A 428 -29.95 5.12 -38.30
CA ASP A 428 -29.33 4.92 -39.62
C ASP A 428 -27.82 5.03 -39.60
N GLY A 429 -27.22 5.51 -38.48
CA GLY A 429 -25.78 5.72 -38.32
C GLY A 429 -25.20 6.82 -39.21
N GLU A 430 -26.00 7.57 -39.94
CA GLU A 430 -25.61 8.63 -40.87
C GLU A 430 -26.22 9.99 -40.52
N SER A 431 -27.37 10.00 -39.85
CA SER A 431 -28.07 11.19 -39.43
C SER A 431 -27.85 11.49 -37.95
N PHE A 432 -27.76 12.79 -37.62
CA PHE A 432 -27.46 13.23 -36.25
C PHE A 432 -28.37 14.39 -35.86
N ASN A 433 -29.10 14.24 -34.76
CA ASN A 433 -29.70 15.39 -34.10
C ASN A 433 -28.62 16.22 -33.44
N GLN A 434 -28.68 17.54 -33.57
CA GLN A 434 -27.64 18.42 -33.09
C GLN A 434 -28.24 19.65 -32.41
N ILE A 435 -27.63 20.04 -31.29
CA ILE A 435 -27.97 21.30 -30.64
C ILE A 435 -26.64 21.97 -30.29
N SER A 436 -26.46 23.23 -30.67
CA SER A 436 -25.37 24.05 -30.24
C SER A 436 -25.88 25.29 -29.51
N SER A 437 -25.18 25.74 -28.49
CA SER A 437 -25.51 26.95 -27.73
C SER A 437 -24.27 27.45 -26.96
N LYS A 438 -24.39 28.58 -26.31
CA LYS A 438 -23.33 29.01 -25.38
C LYS A 438 -23.30 28.15 -24.13
N GLU A 439 -24.48 27.89 -23.54
CA GLU A 439 -24.61 27.08 -22.32
C GLU A 439 -25.72 26.05 -22.46
N MET A 440 -25.54 24.88 -21.81
CA MET A 440 -26.57 23.85 -21.68
C MET A 440 -26.70 23.39 -20.22
N PHE A 441 -27.93 23.08 -19.84
CA PHE A 441 -28.28 22.50 -18.54
C PHE A 441 -29.11 21.24 -18.77
N ALA A 442 -28.88 20.22 -17.93
CA ALA A 442 -29.70 19.03 -17.86
C ALA A 442 -30.04 18.75 -16.40
N PHE A 443 -31.32 18.70 -16.07
CA PHE A 443 -31.84 18.41 -14.74
C PHE A 443 -32.33 16.97 -14.70
N PHE A 444 -32.01 16.26 -13.62
CA PHE A 444 -32.30 14.84 -13.49
C PHE A 444 -33.28 14.58 -12.35
N LYS A 445 -34.16 13.63 -12.57
CA LYS A 445 -35.09 13.13 -11.57
C LYS A 445 -35.13 11.61 -11.62
N GLN A 446 -34.86 10.98 -10.48
CA GLN A 446 -34.79 9.50 -10.40
C GLN A 446 -33.84 8.87 -11.43
N GLY A 447 -32.70 9.55 -11.74
CA GLY A 447 -31.66 9.07 -12.65
C GLY A 447 -32.02 9.19 -14.15
N ALA A 448 -33.09 9.89 -14.51
CA ALA A 448 -33.42 10.23 -15.88
C ALA A 448 -33.50 11.75 -16.07
N ILE A 449 -33.25 12.23 -17.29
CA ILE A 449 -33.42 13.66 -17.62
C ILE A 449 -34.90 14.02 -17.49
N ASP A 450 -35.19 15.05 -16.70
CA ASP A 450 -36.52 15.65 -16.49
C ASP A 450 -36.67 16.91 -17.36
N GLU A 451 -35.63 17.74 -17.43
CA GLU A 451 -35.57 18.95 -18.24
C GLU A 451 -34.17 19.13 -18.83
N ALA A 452 -34.10 19.53 -20.10
CA ALA A 452 -32.89 20.00 -20.76
C ALA A 452 -33.09 21.44 -21.23
N GLN A 453 -32.08 22.31 -21.07
CA GLN A 453 -32.12 23.70 -21.50
C GLN A 453 -30.88 24.01 -22.33
N ALA A 454 -31.02 24.76 -23.40
CA ALA A 454 -29.95 25.39 -24.15
C ALA A 454 -30.18 26.90 -24.19
N LYS A 455 -29.16 27.70 -23.93
CA LYS A 455 -29.27 29.15 -23.77
C LYS A 455 -28.21 29.88 -24.60
N GLU A 456 -28.63 31.01 -25.15
CA GLU A 456 -27.86 31.93 -25.98
C GLU A 456 -27.33 31.31 -27.28
N ASN A 457 -27.76 31.89 -28.41
CA ASN A 457 -27.35 31.48 -29.76
C ASN A 457 -27.64 30.01 -30.06
N VAL A 458 -28.84 29.56 -29.80
CA VAL A 458 -29.25 28.15 -29.96
C VAL A 458 -29.51 27.85 -31.43
N LEU A 459 -28.75 26.89 -31.97
CA LEU A 459 -28.94 26.29 -33.28
C LEU A 459 -29.35 24.83 -33.11
N ILE A 460 -30.30 24.37 -33.88
CA ILE A 460 -30.87 23.04 -33.78
C ILE A 460 -30.96 22.39 -35.16
N VAL A 461 -30.44 21.18 -35.29
CA VAL A 461 -30.72 20.25 -36.40
C VAL A 461 -31.46 19.06 -35.82
N TYR A 462 -32.66 18.80 -36.30
CA TYR A 462 -33.50 17.72 -35.82
C TYR A 462 -34.17 16.99 -36.99
N TYR A 463 -34.17 15.68 -36.96
CA TYR A 463 -34.82 14.82 -37.94
C TYR A 463 -36.12 14.27 -37.35
N PRO A 464 -37.29 14.90 -37.64
CA PRO A 464 -38.56 14.37 -37.21
C PRO A 464 -38.85 13.04 -37.90
N VAL A 465 -39.41 12.10 -37.15
CA VAL A 465 -39.82 10.78 -37.64
C VAL A 465 -41.34 10.72 -37.76
N ASP A 466 -41.84 10.01 -38.78
CA ASP A 466 -43.24 9.67 -38.90
C ASP A 466 -43.60 8.61 -37.84
N GLU A 467 -44.69 8.82 -37.11
CA GLU A 467 -45.14 7.90 -36.06
C GLU A 467 -45.63 6.55 -36.59
N ALA A 468 -46.06 6.49 -37.87
CA ALA A 468 -46.62 5.30 -38.47
C ALA A 468 -45.56 4.28 -38.90
N ASP A 469 -44.45 4.74 -39.49
CA ASP A 469 -43.43 3.86 -40.08
C ASP A 469 -42.00 4.16 -39.60
N SER A 470 -41.83 5.16 -38.71
CA SER A 470 -40.56 5.61 -38.20
C SER A 470 -39.57 6.12 -39.28
N SER A 471 -40.07 6.50 -40.46
CA SER A 471 -39.24 7.11 -41.50
C SER A 471 -38.96 8.59 -41.21
N PHE A 472 -37.80 9.10 -41.67
CA PHE A 472 -37.49 10.53 -41.54
C PHE A 472 -38.35 11.37 -42.47
N VAL A 473 -39.07 12.32 -41.88
CA VAL A 473 -39.91 13.29 -42.64
C VAL A 473 -39.03 14.31 -43.36
N GLY A 474 -37.93 14.71 -42.77
CA GLY A 474 -37.02 15.73 -43.28
C GLY A 474 -36.00 16.16 -42.26
N LEU A 475 -35.27 17.25 -42.54
CA LEU A 475 -34.38 17.93 -41.61
C LEU A 475 -35.03 19.26 -41.20
N ASN A 476 -35.26 19.44 -39.91
CA ASN A 476 -35.65 20.71 -39.33
C ASN A 476 -34.42 21.47 -38.88
N TYR A 477 -34.14 22.63 -39.44
CA TYR A 477 -33.11 23.57 -39.00
C TYR A 477 -33.78 24.74 -38.29
N THR A 478 -33.43 24.98 -37.02
CA THR A 478 -34.10 26.00 -36.21
C THR A 478 -33.06 26.86 -35.49
N GLU A 479 -33.29 28.16 -35.45
CA GLU A 479 -32.53 29.14 -34.68
C GLU A 479 -33.43 29.78 -33.61
N THR A 480 -32.93 29.89 -32.38
CA THR A 480 -33.67 30.50 -31.27
C THR A 480 -32.72 31.07 -30.22
N SER A 481 -33.20 31.89 -29.31
CA SER A 481 -32.41 32.38 -28.20
C SER A 481 -32.35 31.41 -27.02
N GLU A 482 -33.34 30.54 -26.86
CA GLU A 482 -33.45 29.58 -25.78
C GLU A 482 -34.27 28.35 -26.24
N LEU A 483 -33.86 27.17 -25.77
CA LEU A 483 -34.61 25.92 -25.94
C LEU A 483 -34.79 25.30 -24.56
N ARG A 484 -36.05 24.85 -24.27
CA ARG A 484 -36.33 23.99 -23.12
C ARG A 484 -37.08 22.76 -23.59
N ILE A 485 -36.58 21.60 -23.19
CA ILE A 485 -37.16 20.29 -23.48
C ILE A 485 -37.59 19.67 -22.16
N PHE A 486 -38.86 19.36 -22.01
CA PHE A 486 -39.40 18.68 -20.83
C PHE A 486 -39.63 17.21 -21.16
N MET A 487 -39.13 16.32 -20.31
CA MET A 487 -39.20 14.89 -20.48
C MET A 487 -40.20 14.27 -19.50
N GLU A 488 -40.93 13.26 -19.91
CA GLU A 488 -41.75 12.42 -19.02
C GLU A 488 -41.62 10.96 -19.45
N ASN A 489 -41.30 10.06 -18.51
CA ASN A 489 -41.07 8.64 -18.79
C ASN A 489 -40.03 8.39 -19.91
N ARG A 490 -38.95 9.17 -19.92
CA ARG A 490 -37.88 9.16 -20.94
C ARG A 490 -38.32 9.51 -22.35
N LYS A 491 -39.51 10.12 -22.51
CA LYS A 491 -40.00 10.63 -23.78
C LYS A 491 -40.16 12.14 -23.70
N MET A 492 -39.92 12.80 -24.82
CA MET A 492 -40.12 14.24 -24.94
C MET A 492 -41.62 14.54 -24.84
N LYS A 493 -42.01 15.37 -23.86
CA LYS A 493 -43.39 15.76 -23.59
C LYS A 493 -43.72 17.14 -24.16
N LYS A 494 -42.77 18.08 -24.00
CA LYS A 494 -42.99 19.47 -24.39
C LYS A 494 -41.65 20.11 -24.77
N ILE A 495 -41.70 20.90 -25.81
CA ILE A 495 -40.63 21.82 -26.21
C ILE A 495 -41.14 23.26 -26.06
N TRP A 496 -40.28 24.13 -25.59
CA TRP A 496 -40.51 25.55 -25.54
C TRP A 496 -39.30 26.30 -26.11
N MET A 497 -39.58 27.20 -27.08
CA MET A 497 -38.59 28.03 -27.77
C MET A 497 -39.20 29.42 -28.01
N PRO A 498 -38.63 30.51 -27.45
CA PRO A 498 -39.09 31.86 -27.75
C PRO A 498 -38.51 32.32 -29.09
N LYS A 499 -39.33 32.97 -29.92
CA LYS A 499 -38.92 33.58 -31.21
C LYS A 499 -38.10 32.64 -32.09
N ALA A 500 -38.56 31.38 -32.24
CA ALA A 500 -37.88 30.41 -33.06
C ALA A 500 -38.12 30.66 -34.54
N GLU A 501 -37.07 30.66 -35.34
CA GLU A 501 -37.13 30.66 -36.80
C GLU A 501 -36.65 29.29 -37.30
N GLY A 502 -37.50 28.52 -37.96
CA GLY A 502 -37.20 27.17 -38.39
C GLY A 502 -37.64 26.89 -39.81
N THR A 503 -36.88 26.05 -40.51
CA THR A 503 -37.17 25.55 -41.84
C THR A 503 -37.12 24.02 -41.86
N LEU A 504 -38.14 23.38 -42.39
CA LEU A 504 -38.18 21.94 -42.62
C LEU A 504 -37.81 21.66 -44.08
N TYR A 505 -36.68 20.96 -44.29
CA TYR A 505 -36.23 20.51 -45.61
C TYR A 505 -36.63 19.04 -45.79
N PRO A 506 -37.39 18.70 -46.88
CA PRO A 506 -37.62 17.29 -47.20
C PRO A 506 -36.32 16.53 -47.40
N MET A 507 -36.26 15.22 -47.07
CA MET A 507 -35.04 14.42 -47.10
C MET A 507 -34.26 14.52 -48.45
N SER A 508 -34.96 14.61 -49.57
CA SER A 508 -34.36 14.76 -50.93
C SER A 508 -33.84 16.15 -51.26
N GLN A 509 -34.09 17.16 -50.41
CA GLN A 509 -33.79 18.58 -50.67
C GLN A 509 -32.96 19.21 -49.54
N ILE A 510 -32.34 18.43 -48.68
CA ILE A 510 -31.51 18.93 -47.58
C ILE A 510 -30.27 19.59 -48.17
N PRO A 511 -30.03 20.91 -47.92
CA PRO A 511 -28.79 21.56 -48.34
C PRO A 511 -27.60 20.96 -47.56
N PRO A 512 -26.47 20.62 -48.23
CA PRO A 512 -25.32 20.02 -47.57
C PRO A 512 -24.80 20.83 -46.37
N GLU A 513 -24.82 22.17 -46.50
CA GLU A 513 -24.37 23.11 -45.46
C GLU A 513 -25.31 23.19 -44.24
N LYS A 514 -26.52 22.69 -44.33
CA LYS A 514 -27.50 22.64 -43.23
C LYS A 514 -27.50 21.30 -42.50
N LYS A 515 -26.84 20.27 -43.07
CA LYS A 515 -26.81 18.92 -42.49
C LYS A 515 -26.04 18.90 -41.17
N PHE A 516 -25.01 19.74 -41.03
CA PHE A 516 -24.20 19.83 -39.83
C PHE A 516 -24.10 21.28 -39.35
N LEU A 517 -24.24 21.49 -38.03
CA LEU A 517 -24.06 22.78 -37.40
C LEU A 517 -22.57 23.17 -37.37
N PRO A 518 -22.25 24.48 -37.37
CA PRO A 518 -20.87 24.93 -37.17
C PRO A 518 -20.28 24.35 -35.89
N GLY A 519 -19.07 23.76 -35.96
CA GLY A 519 -18.43 23.11 -34.84
C GLY A 519 -18.83 21.66 -34.58
N TYR A 520 -19.67 21.08 -35.48
CA TYR A 520 -20.03 19.66 -35.40
C TYR A 520 -18.80 18.76 -35.43
N ALA A 521 -18.71 17.83 -34.48
CA ALA A 521 -17.74 16.76 -34.49
C ALA A 521 -18.25 15.54 -33.72
N TRP A 522 -18.12 14.35 -34.30
CA TRP A 522 -18.45 13.09 -33.66
C TRP A 522 -17.21 12.38 -33.21
N TYR A 523 -17.02 12.27 -31.87
CA TYR A 523 -15.80 11.79 -31.24
C TYR A 523 -15.85 10.34 -30.78
N ASP A 524 -16.77 9.53 -31.29
CA ASP A 524 -16.94 8.14 -30.87
C ASP A 524 -15.65 7.30 -30.97
N TYR A 525 -14.73 7.64 -31.88
CA TYR A 525 -13.42 6.96 -32.03
C TYR A 525 -12.50 7.12 -30.82
N ILE A 526 -12.69 8.10 -29.94
CA ILE A 526 -11.92 8.27 -28.69
C ILE A 526 -12.66 7.78 -27.46
N ARG A 527 -13.93 7.42 -27.59
CA ARG A 527 -14.80 6.93 -26.52
C ARG A 527 -14.23 5.66 -25.88
N PRO A 528 -14.13 5.56 -24.54
CA PRO A 528 -13.76 4.31 -23.86
C PRO A 528 -14.80 3.23 -24.10
N ARG A 529 -14.38 2.04 -24.58
CA ARG A 529 -15.31 0.93 -24.95
C ARG A 529 -15.58 -0.05 -23.80
N ASN A 530 -14.67 -0.13 -22.86
CA ASN A 530 -14.77 -0.99 -21.68
C ASN A 530 -13.87 -0.49 -20.56
N ARG A 531 -13.97 -1.12 -19.38
CA ARG A 531 -13.17 -0.77 -18.19
C ARG A 531 -11.65 -0.90 -18.35
N TYR A 532 -11.16 -1.60 -19.34
CA TYR A 532 -9.72 -1.73 -19.62
C TYR A 532 -9.24 -0.72 -20.66
N ASP A 533 -10.15 -0.22 -21.48
CA ASP A 533 -9.83 0.78 -22.52
C ASP A 533 -9.57 2.18 -21.95
N ILE A 534 -9.85 2.40 -20.66
CA ILE A 534 -9.55 3.66 -19.96
C ILE A 534 -8.05 3.99 -19.94
N PHE A 535 -7.16 3.01 -20.11
CA PHE A 535 -5.72 3.24 -20.18
C PHE A 535 -5.23 3.70 -21.56
N ASN A 536 -6.05 3.58 -22.59
CA ASN A 536 -5.68 3.88 -23.96
C ASN A 536 -6.07 5.30 -24.33
N TRP A 537 -5.17 6.26 -24.14
CA TRP A 537 -5.43 7.64 -24.56
C TRP A 537 -5.45 7.76 -26.10
N ARG A 538 -6.54 8.38 -26.61
CA ARG A 538 -6.70 8.73 -28.03
C ARG A 538 -6.95 10.22 -28.11
N ALA A 539 -6.07 10.94 -28.82
CA ALA A 539 -6.23 12.38 -29.03
C ALA A 539 -7.27 12.69 -30.11
N LYS A 540 -7.90 13.87 -30.03
CA LYS A 540 -8.70 14.41 -31.13
C LYS A 540 -7.83 14.49 -32.39
N LYS A 541 -8.38 14.06 -33.55
CA LYS A 541 -7.70 14.22 -34.84
C LYS A 541 -7.55 15.73 -35.11
N LYS A 542 -6.35 16.20 -35.44
CA LYS A 542 -6.17 17.57 -35.89
C LYS A 542 -6.92 17.72 -37.23
N GLU A 543 -7.83 18.68 -37.31
CA GLU A 543 -8.38 19.09 -38.59
C GLU A 543 -7.20 19.45 -39.50
N LYS A 544 -7.11 18.79 -40.67
CA LYS A 544 -6.25 19.28 -41.74
C LYS A 544 -6.82 20.65 -42.14
N LYS A 545 -6.11 21.73 -41.80
CA LYS A 545 -6.33 22.99 -42.50
C LYS A 545 -6.07 22.68 -43.98
N GLU A 546 -7.12 22.59 -44.78
CA GLU A 546 -7.00 22.72 -46.22
C GLU A 546 -6.44 24.13 -46.45
N ASN A 547 -5.13 24.18 -46.78
CA ASN A 547 -4.53 25.38 -47.27
C ASN A 547 -5.15 25.61 -48.64
N GLU A 548 -5.95 26.64 -48.79
CA GLU A 548 -6.23 27.32 -50.03
C GLU A 548 -4.91 27.90 -50.63
#